data_eb1324d906caece998b83f20cbd38be9
#
_entry.id   eb1324d906caece998b83f20cbd38be9
#
_cell.length_a   1.000
_cell.length_b   1.000
_cell.length_c   1.000
_cell.angle_alpha   90.00
_cell.angle_beta   90.00
_cell.angle_gamma   90.00
#
_symmetry.space_group_name_H-M   'P 1'
#
loop_
_entity.id
_entity.type
_entity.pdbx_description
1 polymer ?
#
loop_
_entity_poly.entity_id
_entity_poly.type
_entity_poly.pdbx_seq_one_letter_code
_entity_poly.pdbx_strand_id
1 'polypeptide(L)'
;MFAEQPDLKISVKQTFNIDTDIEVPAFSDKNDYVPEIDNNYIFDKETTLAILAGFSNNKRVMVQGYHGTGKSTHIEQVAARLNWPCVRVNLDSHVSRIDLIGKDAIVIKDGKQITEFKEGILPWWCSASPGRFSVLIPAKMW
;
A
#
# COMPACT_ATOMS: atom_id res chain seq x y z
N MET A 1 13.04 14.24 1.80
CA MET A 1 13.28 13.38 0.63
C MET A 1 13.14 11.95 1.14
N PHE A 2 12.13 11.22 0.69
CA PHE A 2 11.95 9.85 1.15
C PHE A 2 12.97 8.94 0.46
N ALA A 3 13.49 7.93 1.18
CA ALA A 3 14.36 6.94 0.57
C ALA A 3 13.62 6.26 -0.59
N GLU A 4 14.22 6.25 -1.76
CA GLU A 4 13.63 5.65 -2.96
C GLU A 4 13.54 4.11 -2.87
N GLN A 5 14.37 3.52 -2.00
CA GLN A 5 14.43 2.09 -1.77
C GLN A 5 14.51 1.80 -0.26
N PRO A 6 14.06 0.61 0.17
CA PRO A 6 14.22 0.18 1.56
C PRO A 6 15.68 0.20 1.97
N ASP A 7 15.97 0.83 3.09
CA ASP A 7 17.31 1.07 3.62
C ASP A 7 17.65 0.21 4.85
N LEU A 8 16.64 -0.49 5.39
CA LEU A 8 16.79 -1.40 6.52
C LEU A 8 16.40 -2.83 6.15
N LYS A 9 16.96 -3.77 6.93
CA LYS A 9 16.47 -5.13 7.01
C LYS A 9 16.07 -5.43 8.45
N ILE A 10 14.90 -5.97 8.63
CA ILE A 10 14.37 -6.30 9.94
C ILE A 10 14.03 -7.80 10.03
N SER A 11 14.23 -8.36 11.23
CA SER A 11 13.91 -9.75 11.51
C SER A 11 12.41 -9.96 11.61
N VAL A 12 11.88 -10.91 10.84
CA VAL A 12 10.46 -11.31 10.89
C VAL A 12 10.09 -11.88 12.26
N LYS A 13 11.02 -12.62 12.88
CA LYS A 13 10.83 -13.19 14.22
C LYS A 13 10.57 -12.11 15.28
N GLN A 14 11.38 -11.06 15.28
CA GLN A 14 11.26 -9.99 16.27
C GLN A 14 10.06 -9.09 16.02
N THR A 15 9.71 -8.83 14.75
CA THR A 15 8.70 -7.86 14.39
C THR A 15 7.28 -8.44 14.38
N PHE A 16 7.14 -9.69 13.93
CA PHE A 16 5.85 -10.35 13.75
C PHE A 16 5.63 -11.53 14.71
N ASN A 17 6.61 -11.84 15.58
CA ASN A 17 6.59 -12.98 16.49
C ASN A 17 6.36 -14.32 15.76
N ILE A 18 6.93 -14.45 14.57
CA ILE A 18 6.88 -15.65 13.74
C ILE A 18 8.24 -16.31 13.79
N ASP A 19 8.28 -17.58 14.19
CA ASP A 19 9.55 -18.34 14.31
C ASP A 19 10.12 -18.64 12.90
N THR A 20 11.01 -17.77 12.46
CA THR A 20 11.75 -17.83 11.18
C THR A 20 12.97 -16.92 11.24
N ASP A 21 14.03 -17.30 10.52
CA ASP A 21 15.27 -16.51 10.42
C ASP A 21 15.26 -15.55 9.22
N ILE A 22 14.10 -15.32 8.60
CA ILE A 22 13.97 -14.45 7.43
C ILE A 22 14.09 -12.99 7.85
N GLU A 23 14.85 -12.23 7.07
CA GLU A 23 14.90 -10.77 7.13
C GLU A 23 14.17 -10.18 5.92
N VAL A 24 13.48 -9.08 6.15
CA VAL A 24 12.71 -8.39 5.10
C VAL A 24 13.09 -6.91 5.02
N PRO A 25 13.03 -6.34 3.81
CA PRO A 25 13.34 -4.93 3.63
C PRO A 25 12.29 -4.04 4.32
N ALA A 26 12.75 -2.97 4.94
CA ALA A 26 11.92 -1.97 5.61
C ALA A 26 12.48 -0.57 5.38
N PHE A 27 11.70 0.45 5.71
CA PHE A 27 12.16 1.84 5.70
C PHE A 27 12.46 2.31 7.12
N SER A 28 13.55 3.07 7.28
CA SER A 28 13.89 3.73 8.55
C SER A 28 12.90 4.84 8.88
N ASP A 29 12.48 5.59 7.86
CA ASP A 29 11.61 6.73 8.02
C ASP A 29 10.12 6.38 7.84
N LYS A 30 9.30 6.85 8.77
CA LYS A 30 7.85 6.80 8.67
C LYS A 30 7.36 8.02 7.89
N ASN A 31 6.51 7.82 6.89
CA ASN A 31 5.83 8.89 6.18
C ASN A 31 4.32 8.91 6.50
N ASP A 32 3.63 9.94 6.01
CA ASP A 32 2.20 10.16 6.26
C ASP A 32 1.28 9.07 5.71
N TYR A 33 1.78 8.23 4.81
CA TYR A 33 1.04 7.12 4.21
C TYR A 33 1.30 5.77 4.88
N VAL A 34 2.13 5.74 5.92
CA VAL A 34 2.35 4.52 6.71
C VAL A 34 1.21 4.38 7.72
N PRO A 35 0.48 3.26 7.71
CA PRO A 35 -0.60 3.05 8.66
C PRO A 35 -0.12 3.07 10.11
N GLU A 36 -1.04 3.31 11.03
CA GLU A 36 -0.74 3.22 12.46
C GLU A 36 -0.57 1.76 12.90
N ILE A 37 0.34 1.55 13.85
CA ILE A 37 0.60 0.23 14.42
C ILE A 37 -0.45 -0.08 15.48
N ASP A 38 -1.20 -1.17 15.30
CA ASP A 38 -2.00 -1.78 16.34
C ASP A 38 -1.15 -2.80 17.11
N ASN A 39 -0.81 -2.47 18.35
CA ASN A 39 0.02 -3.33 19.21
C ASN A 39 -0.69 -4.63 19.65
N ASN A 40 -2.02 -4.67 19.56
CA ASN A 40 -2.80 -5.86 19.91
C ASN A 40 -3.05 -6.79 18.72
N TYR A 41 -2.58 -6.42 17.53
CA TYR A 41 -2.81 -7.22 16.33
C TYR A 41 -2.00 -8.52 16.36
N ILE A 42 -2.69 -9.63 16.15
CA ILE A 42 -2.10 -10.97 16.08
C ILE A 42 -1.95 -11.37 14.61
N PHE A 43 -0.72 -11.68 14.20
CA PHE A 43 -0.41 -12.06 12.83
C PHE A 43 -0.64 -13.55 12.60
N ASP A 44 -1.37 -13.88 11.52
CA ASP A 44 -1.40 -15.24 10.98
C ASP A 44 -0.07 -15.54 10.26
N LYS A 45 0.58 -16.64 10.64
CA LYS A 45 1.91 -17.00 10.14
C LYS A 45 1.97 -17.14 8.63
N GLU A 46 1.08 -17.92 8.05
CA GLU A 46 1.11 -18.26 6.63
C GLU A 46 0.82 -17.05 5.75
N THR A 47 -0.23 -16.31 6.09
CA THR A 47 -0.61 -15.09 5.37
C THR A 47 0.46 -14.01 5.46
N THR A 48 1.05 -13.84 6.64
CA THR A 48 2.13 -12.86 6.84
C THR A 48 3.35 -13.21 6.01
N LEU A 49 3.80 -14.45 6.03
CA LEU A 49 4.96 -14.88 5.24
C LEU A 49 4.72 -14.74 3.72
N ALA A 50 3.51 -15.03 3.25
CA ALA A 50 3.16 -14.84 1.84
C ALA A 50 3.22 -13.36 1.43
N ILE A 51 2.69 -12.46 2.26
CA ILE A 51 2.76 -11.01 2.01
C ILE A 51 4.20 -10.51 2.05
N LEU A 52 4.99 -10.94 3.03
CA LEU A 52 6.40 -10.56 3.16
C LEU A 52 7.23 -11.07 1.98
N ALA A 53 6.97 -12.26 1.48
CA ALA A 53 7.63 -12.79 0.28
C ALA A 53 7.33 -11.92 -0.95
N GLY A 54 6.10 -11.44 -1.09
CA GLY A 54 5.73 -10.48 -2.12
C GLY A 54 6.48 -9.15 -1.98
N PHE A 55 6.50 -8.58 -0.79
CA PHE A 55 7.19 -7.32 -0.50
C PHE A 55 8.69 -7.41 -0.78
N SER A 56 9.34 -8.46 -0.26
CA SER A 56 10.78 -8.63 -0.41
C SER A 56 11.23 -8.80 -1.87
N ASN A 57 10.38 -9.36 -2.71
CA ASN A 57 10.70 -9.65 -4.11
C ASN A 57 10.02 -8.72 -5.11
N ASN A 58 9.40 -7.65 -4.66
CA ASN A 58 8.61 -6.73 -5.48
C ASN A 58 7.60 -7.46 -6.38
N LYS A 59 6.86 -8.41 -5.82
CA LYS A 59 5.85 -9.20 -6.51
C LYS A 59 4.45 -8.79 -6.08
N ARG A 60 3.51 -8.92 -7.02
CA ARG A 60 2.10 -8.72 -6.72
C ARG A 60 1.61 -9.88 -5.84
N VAL A 61 0.88 -9.54 -4.79
CA VAL A 61 0.27 -10.50 -3.87
C VAL A 61 -1.24 -10.34 -3.91
N MET A 62 -1.96 -11.44 -4.02
CA MET A 62 -3.41 -11.47 -3.90
C MET A 62 -3.78 -12.23 -2.62
N VAL A 63 -4.41 -11.53 -1.68
CA VAL A 63 -4.96 -12.15 -0.46
C VAL A 63 -6.44 -12.39 -0.67
N GLN A 64 -6.83 -13.65 -0.75
CA GLN A 64 -8.21 -14.07 -0.96
C GLN A 64 -8.80 -14.62 0.35
N GLY A 65 -10.09 -14.39 0.57
CA GLY A 65 -10.82 -14.90 1.74
C GLY A 65 -12.18 -14.25 1.85
N TYR A 66 -13.02 -14.76 2.74
CA TYR A 66 -14.37 -14.27 2.97
C TYR A 66 -14.38 -12.79 3.42
N HIS A 67 -15.53 -12.14 3.23
CA HIS A 67 -15.72 -10.78 3.73
C HIS A 67 -15.61 -10.76 5.26
N GLY A 68 -15.01 -9.69 5.81
CA GLY A 68 -14.86 -9.54 7.26
C GLY A 68 -13.72 -10.33 7.92
N THR A 69 -12.91 -11.06 7.16
CA THR A 69 -11.77 -11.83 7.72
C THR A 69 -10.50 -10.99 8.00
N GLY A 70 -10.59 -9.68 7.93
CA GLY A 70 -9.47 -8.79 8.29
C GLY A 70 -8.33 -8.69 7.26
N LYS A 71 -8.54 -9.12 5.99
CA LYS A 71 -7.49 -9.10 4.94
C LYS A 71 -6.81 -7.75 4.78
N SER A 72 -7.60 -6.70 4.67
CA SER A 72 -7.10 -5.33 4.50
C SER A 72 -6.30 -4.87 5.70
N THR A 73 -6.84 -5.09 6.89
CA THR A 73 -6.18 -4.77 8.16
C THR A 73 -4.86 -5.53 8.30
N HIS A 74 -4.83 -6.80 7.88
CA HIS A 74 -3.60 -7.61 7.92
C HIS A 74 -2.49 -7.00 7.07
N ILE A 75 -2.81 -6.62 5.83
CA ILE A 75 -1.86 -5.97 4.92
C ILE A 75 -1.40 -4.62 5.45
N GLU A 76 -2.34 -3.80 5.97
CA GLU A 76 -2.04 -2.52 6.59
C GLU A 76 -1.11 -2.68 7.80
N GLN A 77 -1.33 -3.68 8.66
CA GLN A 77 -0.50 -3.95 9.82
C GLN A 77 0.89 -4.50 9.45
N VAL A 78 1.01 -5.28 8.38
CA VAL A 78 2.32 -5.67 7.84
C VAL A 78 3.07 -4.44 7.32
N ALA A 79 2.42 -3.60 6.53
CA ALA A 79 3.01 -2.38 6.00
C ALA A 79 3.43 -1.41 7.12
N ALA A 80 2.59 -1.25 8.15
CA ALA A 80 2.89 -0.39 9.30
C ALA A 80 4.18 -0.77 10.02
N ARG A 81 4.42 -2.07 10.24
CA ARG A 81 5.62 -2.55 10.94
C ARG A 81 6.89 -2.46 10.11
N LEU A 82 6.76 -2.36 8.82
CA LEU A 82 7.88 -2.21 7.89
C LEU A 82 8.12 -0.75 7.48
N ASN A 83 7.33 0.20 8.00
CA ASN A 83 7.24 1.58 7.53
C ASN A 83 6.99 1.69 6.02
N TRP A 84 6.30 0.71 5.43
CA TRP A 84 5.92 0.75 4.03
C TRP A 84 4.69 1.61 3.84
N PRO A 85 4.74 2.59 2.94
CA PRO A 85 3.56 3.38 2.58
C PRO A 85 2.46 2.49 2.01
N CYS A 86 1.26 2.64 2.52
CA CYS A 86 0.11 1.84 2.14
C CYS A 86 -1.10 2.75 1.89
N VAL A 87 -1.59 2.77 0.65
CA VAL A 87 -2.81 3.49 0.30
C VAL A 87 -3.90 2.49 -0.02
N ARG A 88 -4.98 2.57 0.73
CA ARG A 88 -6.16 1.74 0.53
C ARG A 88 -7.09 2.37 -0.50
N VAL A 89 -7.42 1.61 -1.54
CA VAL A 89 -8.40 1.99 -2.54
C VAL A 89 -9.50 0.94 -2.56
N ASN A 90 -10.70 1.32 -2.18
CA ASN A 90 -11.86 0.44 -2.28
C ASN A 90 -12.40 0.53 -3.71
N LEU A 91 -12.29 -0.57 -4.44
CA LEU A 91 -12.84 -0.68 -5.80
C LEU A 91 -14.30 -1.15 -5.69
N ASP A 92 -15.21 -0.21 -5.72
CA ASP A 92 -16.65 -0.46 -5.79
C ASP A 92 -17.21 -0.09 -7.18
N SER A 93 -18.51 -0.23 -7.36
CA SER A 93 -19.18 0.11 -8.64
C SER A 93 -19.15 1.59 -9.00
N HIS A 94 -18.77 2.46 -8.07
CA HIS A 94 -18.72 3.89 -8.27
C HIS A 94 -17.34 4.37 -8.73
N VAL A 95 -16.30 3.56 -8.46
CA VAL A 95 -14.92 3.88 -8.89
C VAL A 95 -14.77 3.60 -10.37
N SER A 96 -14.58 4.66 -11.13
CA SER A 96 -14.41 4.60 -12.57
C SER A 96 -12.92 4.58 -12.97
N ARG A 97 -12.67 4.29 -14.24
CA ARG A 97 -11.33 4.44 -14.82
C ARG A 97 -10.76 5.85 -14.63
N ILE A 98 -11.62 6.86 -14.67
CA ILE A 98 -11.24 8.26 -14.52
C ILE A 98 -10.70 8.54 -13.11
N ASP A 99 -11.26 7.93 -12.09
CA ASP A 99 -10.81 8.09 -10.71
C ASP A 99 -9.47 7.41 -10.47
N LEU A 100 -9.21 6.32 -11.16
CA LEU A 100 -7.96 5.58 -11.04
C LEU A 100 -6.83 6.20 -11.85
N ILE A 101 -7.08 6.56 -13.11
CA ILE A 101 -6.04 7.04 -14.04
C ILE A 101 -5.97 8.56 -14.05
N GLY A 102 -7.10 9.23 -14.02
CA GLY A 102 -7.18 10.69 -14.11
C GLY A 102 -8.02 11.14 -15.31
N LYS A 103 -8.16 12.45 -15.42
CA LYS A 103 -8.95 13.11 -16.46
C LYS A 103 -8.40 14.48 -16.79
N ASP A 104 -8.71 14.93 -18.00
CA ASP A 104 -8.53 16.31 -18.38
C ASP A 104 -9.55 17.20 -17.63
N ALA A 105 -9.07 18.24 -16.99
CA ALA A 105 -9.87 19.22 -16.28
C ALA A 105 -9.59 20.62 -16.83
N ILE A 106 -10.65 21.40 -17.00
CA ILE A 106 -10.51 22.81 -17.35
C ILE A 106 -10.27 23.59 -16.07
N VAL A 107 -9.12 24.24 -16.00
CA VAL A 107 -8.74 25.12 -14.87
C VAL A 107 -8.58 26.55 -15.38
N ILE A 108 -8.87 27.51 -14.51
CA ILE A 108 -8.65 28.93 -14.83
C ILE A 108 -7.34 29.35 -14.17
N LYS A 109 -6.34 29.68 -15.01
CA LYS A 109 -5.07 30.27 -14.56
C LYS A 109 -4.90 31.65 -15.26
N ASP A 110 -4.66 32.68 -14.49
CA ASP A 110 -4.48 34.06 -14.98
C ASP A 110 -5.64 34.57 -15.88
N GLY A 111 -6.88 34.20 -15.55
CA GLY A 111 -8.07 34.59 -16.31
C GLY A 111 -8.27 33.85 -17.64
N LYS A 112 -7.42 32.87 -17.96
CA LYS A 112 -7.52 32.02 -19.15
C LYS A 112 -7.94 30.61 -18.78
N GLN A 113 -8.81 30.02 -19.59
CA GLN A 113 -9.13 28.59 -19.48
C GLN A 113 -8.01 27.76 -20.10
N ILE A 114 -7.45 26.86 -19.30
CA ILE A 114 -6.44 25.89 -19.75
C ILE A 114 -6.92 24.49 -19.40
N THR A 115 -6.66 23.56 -20.31
CA THR A 115 -6.89 22.13 -20.03
C THR A 115 -5.65 21.58 -19.36
N GLU A 116 -5.82 21.03 -18.16
CA GLU A 116 -4.76 20.39 -17.39
C GLU A 116 -5.15 18.97 -17.04
N PHE A 117 -4.25 18.01 -17.23
CA PHE A 117 -4.50 16.64 -16.82
C PHE A 117 -4.42 16.52 -15.29
N LYS A 118 -5.53 16.15 -14.66
CA LYS A 118 -5.59 15.86 -13.24
C LYS A 118 -5.38 14.36 -13.02
N GLU A 119 -4.25 14.02 -12.43
CA GLU A 119 -3.88 12.64 -12.14
C GLU A 119 -4.89 11.97 -11.20
N GLY A 120 -5.20 10.70 -11.48
CA GLY A 120 -5.94 9.83 -10.59
C GLY A 120 -5.01 9.18 -9.53
N ILE A 121 -5.56 8.24 -8.78
CA ILE A 121 -4.86 7.62 -7.66
C ILE A 121 -3.61 6.86 -8.12
N LEU A 122 -3.68 6.11 -9.22
CA LEU A 122 -2.57 5.26 -9.66
C LEU A 122 -1.35 6.05 -10.18
N PRO A 123 -1.47 7.00 -11.13
CA PRO A 123 -0.33 7.80 -11.57
C PRO A 123 0.27 8.62 -10.44
N TRP A 124 -0.59 9.26 -9.64
CA TRP A 124 -0.14 10.01 -8.47
C TRP A 124 0.67 9.15 -7.51
N TRP A 125 0.20 7.92 -7.21
CA TRP A 125 0.90 6.99 -6.34
C TRP A 125 2.24 6.54 -6.92
N CYS A 126 2.30 6.25 -8.22
CA CYS A 126 3.53 5.86 -8.90
C CYS A 126 4.56 6.99 -8.94
N SER A 127 4.12 8.24 -9.13
CA SER A 127 5.02 9.41 -9.18
C SER A 127 5.48 9.87 -7.79
N ALA A 128 4.57 9.80 -6.79
CA ALA A 128 4.88 10.20 -5.42
C ALA A 128 5.78 9.20 -4.69
N SER A 129 5.91 7.98 -5.19
CA SER A 129 6.58 6.90 -4.49
C SER A 129 7.22 5.89 -5.44
N PRO A 130 8.31 6.25 -6.15
CA PRO A 130 9.02 5.31 -7.01
C PRO A 130 9.45 4.07 -6.22
N GLY A 131 9.06 2.89 -6.72
CA GLY A 131 9.41 1.61 -6.12
C GLY A 131 8.52 1.11 -4.99
N ARG A 132 7.37 1.73 -4.72
CA ARG A 132 6.50 1.41 -3.57
C ARG A 132 5.23 0.67 -3.95
N PHE A 133 4.77 -0.15 -2.99
CA PHE A 133 3.58 -0.96 -3.13
C PHE A 133 2.30 -0.16 -2.95
N SER A 134 1.38 -0.34 -3.88
CA SER A 134 -0.01 0.06 -3.72
C SER A 134 -0.82 -1.15 -3.28
N VAL A 135 -1.50 -1.06 -2.17
CA VAL A 135 -2.49 -2.07 -1.80
C VAL A 135 -3.81 -1.69 -2.44
N LEU A 136 -4.10 -2.29 -3.58
CA LEU A 136 -5.42 -2.25 -4.19
C LEU A 136 -6.28 -3.34 -3.53
N ILE A 137 -7.26 -2.90 -2.75
CA ILE A 137 -8.22 -3.79 -2.14
C ILE A 137 -9.49 -3.71 -2.97
N PRO A 138 -9.80 -4.71 -3.81
CA PRO A 138 -11.09 -4.76 -4.45
C PRO A 138 -12.16 -4.99 -3.37
N ALA A 139 -13.02 -4.02 -3.16
CA ALA A 139 -14.25 -4.24 -2.44
C ALA A 139 -15.11 -5.15 -3.32
N LYS A 140 -15.29 -6.39 -2.89
CA LYS A 140 -16.18 -7.29 -3.58
C LYS A 140 -17.60 -6.90 -3.20
N MET A 141 -18.33 -6.35 -4.16
CA MET A 141 -19.79 -6.25 -4.06
C MET A 141 -20.40 -7.63 -4.28
N TRP A 142 -21.15 -8.03 -3.31
CA TRP A 142 -22.27 -8.98 -3.42
C TRP A 142 -23.40 -8.47 -2.56
#